data_eaf304c6ab82187ead76af489618eb67
#
_entry.id   eaf304c6ab82187ead76af489618eb67
#
_cell.length_a   1.000
_cell.length_b   1.000
_cell.length_c   1.000
_cell.angle_alpha   90.00
_cell.angle_beta   90.00
_cell.angle_gamma   90.00
#
_symmetry.space_group_name_H-M   'P 1'
#
loop_
_entity.id
_entity.type
_entity.pdbx_description
1 polymer ?
#
loop_
_entity_poly.entity_id
_entity_poly.type
_entity_poly.pdbx_seq_one_letter_code
_entity_poly.pdbx_strand_id
1 'polypeptide(L)'
;LGDVYKRQCESRVSDEVKIIVKKPENDYWAELDKKRITQVLEHFVMNALKYTSQGYIEITYEVKEAAVILSVTDTGCGIPSDKLNKVFDRFEKADSFVQGIGIGLSICKSIVEQMGGCIGVESELNAGSKFWIEVPCHPICCSEEKNSVYLMS
;
A
#
# COMPACT_ATOMS: atom_id res chain seq x y z
N LEU A 1 0.80 -8.82 8.76
CA LEU A 1 0.69 -7.39 8.47
C LEU A 1 -0.71 -7.04 7.98
N GLY A 2 -1.22 -7.71 6.96
CA GLY A 2 -2.54 -7.47 6.41
C GLY A 2 -3.67 -7.65 7.41
N ASP A 3 -3.59 -8.67 8.27
CA ASP A 3 -4.61 -8.93 9.30
C ASP A 3 -4.64 -7.85 10.38
N VAL A 4 -3.47 -7.31 10.73
CA VAL A 4 -3.37 -6.18 11.67
C VAL A 4 -4.03 -4.94 11.07
N TYR A 5 -3.78 -4.63 9.81
CA TYR A 5 -4.41 -3.53 9.11
C TYR A 5 -5.91 -3.69 9.00
N LYS A 6 -6.36 -4.86 8.66
CA LYS A 6 -7.79 -5.17 8.58
C LYS A 6 -8.48 -4.84 9.89
N ARG A 7 -7.94 -5.30 11.02
CA ARG A 7 -8.50 -5.02 12.35
C ARG A 7 -8.48 -3.53 12.71
N GLN A 8 -7.40 -2.83 12.41
CA GLN A 8 -7.29 -1.40 12.70
C GLN A 8 -8.25 -0.55 11.87
N CYS A 9 -8.52 -0.97 10.64
CA CYS A 9 -9.38 -0.24 9.73
C CYS A 9 -10.85 -0.56 9.94
N GLU A 10 -11.21 -1.76 10.37
CA GLU A 10 -12.60 -2.17 10.62
C GLU A 10 -13.34 -1.24 11.57
N SER A 11 -12.65 -0.65 12.53
CA SER A 11 -13.25 0.31 13.46
C SER A 11 -13.57 1.68 12.84
N ARG A 12 -13.03 1.97 11.65
CA ARG A 12 -13.19 3.26 10.97
C ARG A 12 -13.99 3.17 9.68
N VAL A 13 -14.41 1.96 9.33
CA VAL A 13 -15.09 1.68 8.07
C VAL A 13 -16.60 1.80 8.29
N SER A 14 -17.28 2.49 7.39
CA SER A 14 -18.74 2.43 7.33
C SER A 14 -19.17 1.05 6.85
N ASP A 15 -20.40 0.64 7.18
CA ASP A 15 -20.95 -0.66 6.73
C ASP A 15 -21.00 -0.81 5.20
N GLU A 16 -20.80 0.28 4.48
CA GLU A 16 -20.84 0.34 3.01
C GLU A 16 -19.49 0.09 2.34
N VAL A 17 -18.39 0.08 3.11
CA VAL A 17 -17.04 -0.14 2.60
C VAL A 17 -16.47 -1.43 3.21
N LYS A 18 -16.05 -2.34 2.34
CA LYS A 18 -15.41 -3.61 2.75
C LYS A 18 -13.90 -3.51 2.61
N ILE A 19 -13.19 -4.10 3.55
CA ILE A 19 -11.74 -4.25 3.47
C ILE A 19 -11.40 -5.69 3.15
N ILE A 20 -10.67 -5.89 2.06
CA ILE A 20 -10.26 -7.18 1.55
C ILE A 20 -8.74 -7.25 1.59
N VAL A 21 -8.22 -8.33 2.15
CA VAL A 21 -6.77 -8.60 2.12
C VAL A 21 -6.54 -9.85 1.27
N LYS A 22 -5.74 -9.70 0.22
CA LYS A 22 -5.32 -10.82 -0.63
C LYS A 22 -3.84 -11.10 -0.40
N LYS A 23 -3.52 -12.35 -0.11
CA LYS A 23 -2.14 -12.82 0.10
C LYS A 23 -1.75 -13.83 -0.96
N PRO A 24 -0.45 -14.04 -1.21
CA PRO A 24 0.03 -15.20 -1.96
C PRO A 24 -0.42 -16.51 -1.31
N GLU A 25 -0.44 -17.59 -2.08
CA GLU A 25 -0.79 -18.92 -1.56
C GLU A 25 0.18 -19.40 -0.48
N ASN A 26 1.46 -19.07 -0.62
CA ASN A 26 2.50 -19.43 0.32
C ASN A 26 2.83 -18.27 1.25
N ASP A 27 3.22 -18.58 2.47
CA ASP A 27 3.80 -17.59 3.37
C ASP A 27 5.28 -17.37 3.03
N TYR A 28 5.73 -16.13 3.20
CA TYR A 28 7.09 -15.73 2.89
C TYR A 28 7.69 -14.97 4.06
N TRP A 29 9.00 -15.14 4.23
CA TRP A 29 9.80 -14.32 5.10
C TRP A 29 10.64 -13.36 4.27
N ALA A 30 10.73 -12.11 4.71
CA ALA A 30 11.61 -11.13 4.11
C ALA A 30 12.14 -10.18 5.17
N GLU A 31 13.39 -9.79 5.02
CA GLU A 31 13.97 -8.77 5.88
C GLU A 31 13.61 -7.39 5.31
N LEU A 32 12.73 -6.71 5.99
CA LEU A 32 12.21 -5.40 5.63
C LEU A 32 12.09 -4.50 6.85
N ASP A 33 12.18 -3.20 6.65
CA ASP A 33 11.88 -2.24 7.69
C ASP A 33 10.36 -2.17 7.91
N LYS A 34 9.87 -3.04 8.78
CA LYS A 34 8.45 -3.18 9.08
C LYS A 34 7.81 -1.86 9.50
N LYS A 35 8.51 -1.07 10.31
CA LYS A 35 7.98 0.21 10.81
C LYS A 35 7.74 1.21 9.68
N ARG A 36 8.67 1.31 8.75
CA ARG A 36 8.55 2.23 7.61
C ARG A 36 7.52 1.77 6.60
N ILE A 37 7.48 0.48 6.30
CA ILE A 37 6.46 -0.09 5.42
C ILE A 37 5.07 0.10 6.03
N THR A 38 4.92 -0.15 7.32
CA THR A 38 3.68 0.10 8.06
C THR A 38 3.22 1.55 7.92
N GLN A 39 4.13 2.48 8.06
CA GLN A 39 3.84 3.92 7.92
C GLN A 39 3.32 4.26 6.51
N VAL A 40 3.94 3.72 5.48
CA VAL A 40 3.49 3.92 4.08
C VAL A 40 2.11 3.34 3.86
N LEU A 41 1.88 2.10 4.29
CA LEU A 41 0.59 1.43 4.14
C LEU A 41 -0.53 2.15 4.91
N GLU A 42 -0.24 2.68 6.09
CA GLU A 42 -1.20 3.51 6.83
C GLU A 42 -1.66 4.73 6.03
N HIS A 43 -0.74 5.43 5.39
CA HIS A 43 -1.09 6.55 4.52
C HIS A 43 -1.97 6.12 3.35
N PHE A 44 -1.63 5.01 2.71
CA PHE A 44 -2.42 4.49 1.59
C PHE A 44 -3.82 4.09 2.01
N VAL A 45 -3.95 3.38 3.13
CA VAL A 45 -5.24 2.95 3.65
C VAL A 45 -6.10 4.13 4.09
N MET A 46 -5.50 5.10 4.77
CA MET A 46 -6.22 6.31 5.19
C MET A 46 -6.72 7.12 3.99
N ASN A 47 -5.92 7.22 2.92
CA ASN A 47 -6.36 7.83 1.68
C ASN A 47 -7.54 7.06 1.07
N ALA A 48 -7.41 5.75 0.98
CA ALA A 48 -8.47 4.90 0.44
C ALA A 48 -9.78 5.06 1.22
N LEU A 49 -9.73 5.06 2.55
CA LEU A 49 -10.89 5.29 3.41
C LEU A 49 -11.51 6.67 3.20
N LYS A 50 -10.68 7.68 3.00
CA LYS A 50 -11.14 9.06 2.81
C LYS A 50 -11.93 9.24 1.50
N TYR A 51 -11.52 8.55 0.45
CA TYR A 51 -12.08 8.73 -0.90
C TYR A 51 -13.07 7.66 -1.32
N THR A 52 -13.26 6.62 -0.53
CA THR A 52 -14.20 5.55 -0.82
C THR A 52 -15.40 5.65 0.09
N SER A 53 -16.55 6.00 -0.45
CA SER A 53 -17.81 6.07 0.29
C SER A 53 -18.58 4.75 0.25
N GLN A 54 -18.45 4.01 -0.85
CA GLN A 54 -19.09 2.71 -1.06
C GLN A 54 -18.16 1.82 -1.86
N GLY A 55 -18.23 0.51 -1.65
CA GLY A 55 -17.46 -0.46 -2.37
C GLY A 55 -16.43 -1.16 -1.51
N TYR A 56 -15.18 -1.21 -1.95
CA TYR A 56 -14.16 -1.94 -1.21
C TYR A 56 -12.78 -1.28 -1.31
N ILE A 57 -11.95 -1.64 -0.35
CA ILE A 57 -10.52 -1.36 -0.31
C ILE A 57 -9.82 -2.70 -0.26
N GLU A 58 -8.93 -2.95 -1.21
CA GLU A 58 -8.19 -4.19 -1.32
C GLU A 58 -6.71 -3.94 -1.04
N ILE A 59 -6.18 -4.68 -0.07
CA ILE A 59 -4.76 -4.68 0.25
C ILE A 59 -4.17 -5.96 -0.31
N THR A 60 -3.20 -5.84 -1.20
CA THR A 60 -2.53 -7.00 -1.81
C THR A 60 -1.04 -6.90 -1.66
N TYR A 61 -0.38 -8.05 -1.62
CA TYR A 61 1.06 -8.10 -1.80
C TYR A 61 1.43 -9.24 -2.74
N GLU A 62 2.42 -8.96 -3.56
CA GLU A 62 3.01 -9.92 -4.48
C GLU A 62 4.48 -10.12 -4.14
N VAL A 63 4.93 -11.36 -4.18
CA VAL A 63 6.32 -11.70 -3.91
C VAL A 63 7.00 -11.98 -5.22
N LYS A 64 8.08 -11.25 -5.48
CA LYS A 64 8.99 -11.49 -6.61
C LYS A 64 10.29 -12.09 -6.11
N GLU A 65 11.16 -12.49 -7.03
CA GLU A 65 12.45 -13.10 -6.70
C GLU A 65 13.33 -12.19 -5.81
N ALA A 66 13.35 -10.90 -6.10
CA ALA A 66 14.20 -9.93 -5.41
C ALA A 66 13.44 -8.69 -4.91
N ALA A 67 12.13 -8.79 -4.77
CA ALA A 67 11.31 -7.67 -4.32
C ALA A 67 9.94 -8.14 -3.81
N VAL A 68 9.30 -7.26 -3.07
CA VAL A 68 7.88 -7.38 -2.69
C VAL A 68 7.14 -6.16 -3.20
N ILE A 69 5.98 -6.36 -3.80
CA ILE A 69 5.07 -5.29 -4.20
C ILE A 69 3.89 -5.29 -3.24
N LEU A 70 3.63 -4.14 -2.64
CA LEU A 70 2.49 -3.91 -1.76
C LEU A 70 1.56 -2.90 -2.41
N SER A 71 0.27 -3.18 -2.45
CA SER A 71 -0.72 -2.35 -3.12
C SER A 71 -1.95 -2.13 -2.26
N VAL A 72 -2.52 -0.95 -2.34
CA VAL A 72 -3.83 -0.62 -1.78
C VAL A 72 -4.69 -0.08 -2.93
N THR A 73 -5.75 -0.81 -3.23
CA THR A 73 -6.69 -0.47 -4.30
C THR A 73 -8.02 -0.08 -3.69
N ASP A 74 -8.60 1.01 -4.14
CA ASP A 74 -9.92 1.44 -3.72
C ASP A 74 -10.86 1.63 -4.91
N THR A 75 -12.16 1.60 -4.64
CA THR A 75 -13.22 1.86 -5.61
C THR A 75 -13.83 3.25 -5.42
N GLY A 76 -13.00 4.19 -5.00
CA GLY A 76 -13.41 5.56 -4.72
C GLY A 76 -13.50 6.47 -5.94
N CYS A 77 -13.39 7.76 -5.71
CA CYS A 77 -13.60 8.77 -6.75
C CYS A 77 -12.48 8.81 -7.81
N GLY A 78 -11.34 8.20 -7.56
CA GLY A 78 -10.19 8.27 -8.46
C GLY A 78 -9.51 9.64 -8.49
N ILE A 79 -8.49 9.75 -9.31
CA ILE A 79 -7.67 10.96 -9.45
C ILE A 79 -7.70 11.38 -10.92
N PRO A 80 -7.99 12.64 -11.24
CA PRO A 80 -7.91 13.13 -12.61
C PRO A 80 -6.52 12.95 -13.21
N SER A 81 -6.45 12.61 -14.48
CA SER A 81 -5.18 12.33 -15.17
C SER A 81 -4.18 13.48 -15.13
N ASP A 82 -4.66 14.72 -15.12
CA ASP A 82 -3.80 15.90 -15.01
C ASP A 82 -3.18 16.09 -13.63
N LYS A 83 -3.70 15.40 -12.61
CA LYS A 83 -3.20 15.41 -11.23
C LYS A 83 -2.29 14.25 -10.89
N LEU A 84 -2.33 13.16 -11.66
CA LEU A 84 -1.56 11.94 -11.37
C LEU A 84 -0.05 12.19 -11.26
N ASN A 85 0.49 13.06 -12.10
CA ASN A 85 1.91 13.38 -12.11
C ASN A 85 2.38 14.13 -10.86
N LYS A 86 1.46 14.68 -10.09
CA LYS A 86 1.75 15.57 -8.97
C LYS A 86 1.39 15.01 -7.61
N VAL A 87 0.79 13.81 -7.55
CA VAL A 87 0.26 13.27 -6.28
C VAL A 87 1.35 13.05 -5.24
N PHE A 88 2.58 12.79 -5.65
CA PHE A 88 3.72 12.59 -4.76
C PHE A 88 4.55 13.84 -4.54
N ASP A 89 4.22 14.94 -5.19
CA ASP A 89 4.93 16.20 -5.02
C ASP A 89 4.61 16.79 -3.65
N ARG A 90 5.63 17.40 -3.05
CA ARG A 90 5.49 18.04 -1.75
C ARG A 90 4.56 19.24 -1.86
N PHE A 91 3.58 19.32 -0.94
CA PHE A 91 2.55 20.36 -0.90
C PHE A 91 1.57 20.37 -2.07
N GLU A 92 1.71 19.46 -3.04
CA GLU A 92 0.68 19.28 -4.05
C GLU A 92 -0.48 18.48 -3.45
N LYS A 93 -1.67 18.99 -3.64
CA LYS A 93 -2.91 18.28 -3.34
C LYS A 93 -3.40 17.70 -4.65
N ALA A 94 -3.67 16.40 -4.70
CA ALA A 94 -4.21 15.75 -5.88
C ALA A 94 -5.50 16.43 -6.35
N ASP A 95 -6.16 17.08 -5.42
CA ASP A 95 -7.38 17.83 -5.66
C ASP A 95 -7.53 18.91 -4.59
N SER A 96 -8.12 20.03 -4.94
CA SER A 96 -8.53 21.04 -3.98
C SER A 96 -9.56 20.53 -2.97
N PHE A 97 -10.25 19.43 -3.28
CA PHE A 97 -11.14 18.73 -2.33
C PHE A 97 -10.37 17.92 -1.29
N VAL A 98 -9.11 17.70 -1.51
CA VAL A 98 -8.31 16.74 -0.78
C VAL A 98 -7.36 17.47 0.14
N GLN A 99 -7.89 17.98 1.22
CA GLN A 99 -7.06 18.62 2.23
C GLN A 99 -6.26 17.56 3.01
N GLY A 100 -4.94 17.70 3.04
CA GLY A 100 -4.06 16.94 3.90
C GLY A 100 -3.31 15.76 3.29
N ILE A 101 -3.48 15.45 2.00
CA ILE A 101 -2.78 14.34 1.35
C ILE A 101 -1.37 14.72 0.87
N GLY A 102 -1.18 15.95 0.41
CA GLY A 102 0.05 16.35 -0.28
C GLY A 102 1.34 16.09 0.50
N ILE A 103 1.30 16.17 1.83
CA ILE A 103 2.47 15.89 2.67
C ILE A 103 2.65 14.39 2.90
N GLY A 104 1.55 13.66 3.13
CA GLY A 104 1.60 12.24 3.42
C GLY A 104 2.19 11.41 2.29
N LEU A 105 1.78 11.65 1.05
CA LEU A 105 2.27 10.90 -0.11
C LEU A 105 3.71 11.24 -0.47
N SER A 106 4.14 12.49 -0.30
CA SER A 106 5.55 12.87 -0.51
C SER A 106 6.46 12.21 0.52
N ILE A 107 6.02 12.06 1.76
CA ILE A 107 6.73 11.33 2.80
C ILE A 107 6.82 9.85 2.44
N CYS A 108 5.74 9.24 1.96
CA CYS A 108 5.75 7.86 1.51
C CYS A 108 6.79 7.64 0.39
N LYS A 109 6.82 8.52 -0.58
CA LYS A 109 7.82 8.47 -1.66
C LYS A 109 9.24 8.54 -1.11
N SER A 110 9.51 9.46 -0.21
CA SER A 110 10.82 9.60 0.43
C SER A 110 11.23 8.34 1.19
N ILE A 111 10.31 7.76 1.97
CA ILE A 111 10.56 6.53 2.72
C ILE A 111 10.90 5.37 1.78
N VAL A 112 10.11 5.19 0.73
CA VAL A 112 10.29 4.07 -0.22
C VAL A 112 11.60 4.23 -1.00
N GLU A 113 11.93 5.43 -1.44
CA GLU A 113 13.18 5.71 -2.14
C GLU A 113 14.40 5.46 -1.25
N GLN A 114 14.32 5.80 0.04
CA GLN A 114 15.38 5.49 1.01
C GLN A 114 15.59 3.99 1.22
N MET A 115 14.56 3.19 1.00
CA MET A 115 14.65 1.72 1.02
C MET A 115 15.14 1.14 -0.32
N GLY A 116 15.45 1.97 -1.29
CA GLY A 116 15.87 1.53 -2.62
C GLY A 116 14.72 1.08 -3.51
N GLY A 117 13.48 1.35 -3.13
CA GLY A 117 12.30 0.96 -3.85
C GLY A 117 11.70 2.06 -4.71
N CYS A 118 10.56 1.78 -5.28
CA CYS A 118 9.79 2.73 -6.05
C CYS A 118 8.31 2.72 -5.63
N ILE A 119 7.65 3.83 -5.89
CA ILE A 119 6.26 4.07 -5.55
C ILE A 119 5.51 4.52 -6.80
N GLY A 120 4.27 4.15 -6.91
CA GLY A 120 3.44 4.54 -8.04
C GLY A 120 1.96 4.60 -7.70
N VAL A 121 1.22 5.12 -8.65
CA VAL A 121 -0.23 5.20 -8.58
C VAL A 121 -0.83 4.94 -9.96
N GLU A 122 -1.91 4.19 -9.98
CA GLU A 122 -2.78 4.02 -11.13
C GLU A 122 -4.16 4.46 -10.70
N SER A 123 -4.80 5.30 -11.49
CA SER A 123 -6.12 5.81 -11.14
C SER A 123 -6.90 6.22 -12.38
N GLU A 124 -8.19 6.03 -12.28
CA GLU A 124 -9.15 6.50 -13.26
C GLU A 124 -10.29 7.20 -12.53
N LEU A 125 -10.65 8.39 -13.02
CA LEU A 125 -11.70 9.18 -12.40
C LEU A 125 -13.02 8.40 -12.37
N ASN A 126 -13.67 8.39 -11.21
CA ASN A 126 -14.90 7.64 -10.91
C ASN A 126 -14.76 6.11 -10.91
N ALA A 127 -13.57 5.58 -11.07
CA ALA A 127 -13.31 4.13 -11.04
C ALA A 127 -12.46 3.69 -9.84
N GLY A 128 -11.71 4.61 -9.25
CA GLY A 128 -10.88 4.35 -8.08
C GLY A 128 -9.40 4.52 -8.32
N SER A 129 -8.62 4.12 -7.34
CA SER A 129 -7.17 4.30 -7.35
C SER A 129 -6.47 3.06 -6.82
N LYS A 130 -5.24 2.84 -7.31
CA LYS A 130 -4.32 1.83 -6.79
C LYS A 130 -3.00 2.50 -6.51
N PHE A 131 -2.63 2.56 -5.24
CA PHE A 131 -1.30 2.98 -4.80
C PHE A 131 -0.46 1.75 -4.52
N TRP A 132 0.77 1.76 -4.97
CA TRP A 132 1.66 0.61 -4.80
C TRP A 132 3.09 1.05 -4.50
N ILE A 133 3.81 0.15 -3.83
CA ILE A 133 5.24 0.26 -3.63
C ILE A 133 5.91 -1.06 -4.02
N GLU A 134 7.12 -0.97 -4.54
CA GLU A 134 7.99 -2.10 -4.78
C GLU A 134 9.25 -1.90 -3.94
N VAL A 135 9.54 -2.84 -3.06
CA VAL A 135 10.65 -2.75 -2.13
C VAL A 135 11.60 -3.92 -2.39
N PRO A 136 12.90 -3.66 -2.65
CA PRO A 136 13.86 -4.72 -2.85
C PRO A 136 14.09 -5.50 -1.56
N CYS A 137 14.09 -6.81 -1.67
CA CYS A 137 14.36 -7.74 -0.57
C CYS A 137 14.61 -9.13 -1.14
N HIS A 138 14.94 -10.08 -0.30
CA HIS A 138 15.12 -11.48 -0.68
C HIS A 138 14.05 -12.33 0.01
N PRO A 139 12.84 -12.45 -0.56
CA PRO A 139 11.78 -13.24 0.05
C PRO A 139 12.13 -14.72 0.05
N ILE A 140 11.82 -15.39 1.14
CA ILE A 140 12.03 -16.84 1.31
C ILE A 140 10.67 -17.48 1.57
N CYS A 141 10.32 -18.48 0.79
CA CYS A 141 9.08 -19.21 0.98
C CYS A 141 9.18 -20.07 2.26
N CYS A 142 8.20 -19.99 3.13
CA CYS A 142 8.17 -20.73 4.39
C CYS A 142 8.14 -22.26 4.20
N SER A 143 7.66 -22.73 3.04
CA SER A 143 7.70 -24.15 2.70
C SER A 143 9.12 -24.66 2.45
N GLU A 144 10.07 -23.78 2.14
CA GLU A 144 11.48 -24.12 1.91
C GLU A 144 12.29 -24.14 3.22
N GLU A 145 11.81 -23.46 4.26
CA GLU A 145 12.49 -23.41 5.56
C GLU A 145 12.56 -24.75 6.29
N LYS A 146 11.69 -25.69 5.96
CA LYS A 146 11.72 -27.02 6.55
C LYS A 146 12.99 -27.82 6.23
N ASN A 147 13.77 -27.35 5.26
CA ASN A 147 14.98 -28.01 4.80
C ASN A 147 16.28 -27.22 5.08
N SER A 148 16.20 -26.01 5.61
CA SER A 148 17.40 -25.24 5.93
C SER A 148 17.33 -24.63 7.32
N VAL A 149 18.05 -25.24 8.24
CA VAL A 149 18.14 -24.87 9.66
C VAL A 149 18.95 -23.57 9.89
N TYR A 150 19.32 -22.83 8.86
CA TYR A 150 20.35 -21.80 8.95
C TYR A 150 19.99 -20.38 8.50
N LEU A 151 18.73 -20.08 8.29
CA LEU A 151 18.32 -18.72 7.91
C LEU A 151 17.67 -18.00 9.08
N MET A 152 18.45 -17.91 10.12
CA MET A 152 18.12 -17.13 11.28
C MET A 152 19.03 -15.94 11.40
N SER A 153 18.44 -14.78 11.27
CA SER A 153 18.86 -13.60 12.02
C SER A 153 18.01 -12.44 11.65
#